data_692a0f0c693477fa299ffc3743a8f2ba
#
_entry.id   692a0f0c693477fa299ffc3743a8f2ba
#
_cell.length_a   1.000
_cell.length_b   1.000
_cell.length_c   1.000
_cell.angle_alpha   90.00
_cell.angle_beta   90.00
_cell.angle_gamma   90.00
#
_symmetry.space_group_name_H-M   'P 1'
#
loop_
_entity.id
_entity.type
_entity.pdbx_description
1 polymer ?
#
loop_
_entity_poly.entity_id
_entity_poly.type
_entity_poly.pdbx_seq_one_letter_code
_entity_poly.pdbx_strand_id
1 'polypeptide(L)'
;MPARKKTSGRKAPAAPAKAAPRKSPPRKPAPDVPRFFRLNVEVGDLEKAAGFYGTLLGLEGRRQAGARVYFQAGPVTLQVVDVASRGTPHPGAKALYFTVRDLDAAFERARKLECLSRESVHDAPGGGIVVRPWGERSFYAEDPWKNPLCFVEEGTVYAG
;
A
#
# COMPACT_ATOMS: atom_id res chain seq x y z
N MET A 1 62.68 47.35 -55.00
CA MET A 1 62.39 47.24 -53.55
C MET A 1 60.90 47.38 -53.31
N PRO A 2 60.12 46.29 -53.08
CA PRO A 2 58.72 46.41 -52.77
C PRO A 2 58.47 46.40 -51.27
N ALA A 3 57.53 47.25 -50.84
CA ALA A 3 57.10 47.50 -49.45
C ALA A 3 56.29 46.34 -48.84
N ARG A 4 56.65 45.97 -47.62
CA ARG A 4 55.96 44.96 -46.82
C ARG A 4 54.63 45.53 -46.23
N LYS A 5 53.46 44.92 -46.58
CA LYS A 5 52.17 45.17 -45.95
C LYS A 5 52.12 44.50 -44.60
N LYS A 6 51.82 45.26 -43.52
CA LYS A 6 51.52 44.76 -42.17
C LYS A 6 50.06 44.25 -42.20
N THR A 7 49.83 42.98 -41.90
CA THR A 7 48.53 42.38 -41.64
C THR A 7 48.11 42.63 -40.21
N SER A 8 47.01 43.36 -40.04
CA SER A 8 46.35 43.62 -38.77
C SER A 8 45.62 42.33 -38.28
N GLY A 9 46.08 41.77 -37.17
CA GLY A 9 45.47 40.65 -36.56
C GLY A 9 44.14 41.02 -35.90
N ARG A 10 43.05 40.49 -36.40
CA ARG A 10 41.70 40.58 -35.78
C ARG A 10 41.64 39.63 -34.61
N LYS A 11 41.53 40.19 -33.39
CA LYS A 11 41.27 39.45 -32.16
C LYS A 11 39.84 38.87 -32.19
N ALA A 12 39.72 37.55 -32.04
CA ALA A 12 38.41 36.86 -31.98
C ALA A 12 37.66 37.27 -30.72
N PRO A 13 36.30 37.34 -30.77
CA PRO A 13 35.50 37.69 -29.60
C PRO A 13 35.54 36.55 -28.57
N ALA A 14 35.69 36.90 -27.29
CA ALA A 14 35.70 35.98 -26.18
C ALA A 14 34.30 35.33 -26.03
N ALA A 15 34.30 34.01 -25.82
CA ALA A 15 33.06 33.24 -25.57
C ALA A 15 32.40 33.71 -24.25
N PRO A 16 31.05 33.74 -24.17
CA PRO A 16 30.35 34.16 -22.96
C PRO A 16 30.63 33.18 -21.81
N ALA A 17 30.99 33.71 -20.65
CA ALA A 17 31.22 32.94 -19.43
C ALA A 17 29.90 32.19 -19.02
N LYS A 18 30.02 30.86 -18.80
CA LYS A 18 28.92 30.06 -18.27
C LYS A 18 28.51 30.62 -16.90
N ALA A 19 27.28 31.10 -16.81
CA ALA A 19 26.70 31.53 -15.54
C ALA A 19 26.70 30.35 -14.53
N ALA A 20 27.21 30.57 -13.33
CA ALA A 20 27.20 29.60 -12.26
C ALA A 20 25.75 29.26 -11.87
N PRO A 21 25.43 27.97 -11.53
CA PRO A 21 24.10 27.57 -11.15
C PRO A 21 23.65 28.34 -9.90
N ARG A 22 22.53 29.07 -10.01
CA ARG A 22 21.92 29.75 -8.87
C ARG A 22 21.50 28.68 -7.86
N LYS A 23 22.06 28.71 -6.65
CA LYS A 23 21.62 27.88 -5.53
C LYS A 23 20.17 28.22 -5.22
N SER A 24 19.29 27.23 -5.37
CA SER A 24 17.88 27.35 -4.96
C SER A 24 17.81 27.68 -3.47
N PRO A 25 16.88 28.54 -3.04
CA PRO A 25 16.71 28.83 -1.62
C PRO A 25 16.38 27.56 -0.83
N PRO A 26 16.81 27.43 0.43
CA PRO A 26 16.53 26.26 1.24
C PRO A 26 15.03 26.07 1.34
N ARG A 27 14.55 24.89 0.90
CA ARG A 27 13.14 24.51 0.99
C ARG A 27 12.79 24.37 2.48
N LYS A 28 11.77 25.09 2.94
CA LYS A 28 11.23 24.89 4.31
C LYS A 28 10.98 23.39 4.51
N PRO A 29 11.42 22.82 5.66
CA PRO A 29 11.11 21.42 5.95
C PRO A 29 9.59 21.23 5.87
N ALA A 30 9.17 20.14 5.18
CA ALA A 30 7.77 19.75 5.15
C ALA A 30 7.28 19.51 6.60
N PRO A 31 6.02 19.83 6.93
CA PRO A 31 5.47 19.55 8.25
C PRO A 31 5.65 18.06 8.57
N ASP A 32 6.03 17.78 9.82
CA ASP A 32 6.12 16.41 10.33
C ASP A 32 4.69 15.87 10.52
N VAL A 33 4.21 15.15 9.50
CA VAL A 33 2.87 14.54 9.51
C VAL A 33 3.01 13.10 10.01
N PRO A 34 2.35 12.72 11.11
CA PRO A 34 2.33 11.34 11.58
C PRO A 34 1.88 10.38 10.48
N ARG A 35 2.57 9.25 10.36
CA ARG A 35 2.24 8.22 9.36
C ARG A 35 1.71 6.99 10.06
N PHE A 36 0.53 6.53 9.63
CA PHE A 36 0.05 5.22 10.02
C PHE A 36 0.92 4.16 9.33
N PHE A 37 1.62 3.32 10.11
CA PHE A 37 2.61 2.37 9.57
C PHE A 37 2.33 0.91 9.94
N ARG A 38 1.49 0.66 10.94
CA ARG A 38 1.21 -0.70 11.39
C ARG A 38 -0.21 -0.84 11.94
N LEU A 39 -0.83 -1.97 11.60
CA LEU A 39 -2.09 -2.41 12.17
C LEU A 39 -1.90 -3.81 12.74
N ASN A 40 -2.49 -4.09 13.90
CA ASN A 40 -2.46 -5.40 14.54
C ASN A 40 -3.81 -6.10 14.36
N VAL A 41 -3.77 -7.42 14.08
CA VAL A 41 -4.90 -8.32 14.21
C VAL A 41 -4.53 -9.46 15.14
N GLU A 42 -5.45 -9.83 16.00
CA GLU A 42 -5.28 -10.95 16.93
C GLU A 42 -5.79 -12.24 16.30
N VAL A 43 -5.05 -13.32 16.52
CA VAL A 43 -5.37 -14.67 16.03
C VAL A 43 -5.09 -15.70 17.13
N GLY A 44 -5.67 -16.88 17.01
CA GLY A 44 -5.46 -17.97 17.96
C GLY A 44 -4.53 -19.08 17.47
N ASP A 45 -3.93 -18.93 16.26
CA ASP A 45 -3.02 -19.88 15.65
C ASP A 45 -2.20 -19.17 14.59
N LEU A 46 -0.90 -19.00 14.86
CA LEU A 46 0.00 -18.25 13.99
C LEU A 46 0.24 -18.93 12.64
N GLU A 47 0.35 -20.27 12.63
CA GLU A 47 0.60 -21.04 11.40
C GLU A 47 -0.59 -20.95 10.45
N LYS A 48 -1.78 -21.20 10.98
CA LYS A 48 -3.03 -21.08 10.25
C LYS A 48 -3.22 -19.66 9.72
N ALA A 49 -2.96 -18.64 10.54
CA ALA A 49 -3.07 -17.25 10.14
C ALA A 49 -2.05 -16.85 9.06
N ALA A 50 -0.80 -17.32 9.18
CA ALA A 50 0.23 -17.07 8.18
C ALA A 50 -0.15 -17.63 6.81
N GLY A 51 -0.65 -18.86 6.77
CA GLY A 51 -1.16 -19.48 5.55
C GLY A 51 -2.38 -18.76 4.98
N PHE A 52 -3.35 -18.42 5.83
CA PHE A 52 -4.55 -17.69 5.44
C PHE A 52 -4.22 -16.32 4.82
N TYR A 53 -3.54 -15.44 5.55
CA TYR A 53 -3.21 -14.09 5.07
C TYR A 53 -2.24 -14.11 3.88
N GLY A 54 -1.25 -15.04 3.89
CA GLY A 54 -0.33 -15.21 2.75
C GLY A 54 -1.08 -15.53 1.47
N THR A 55 -2.04 -16.45 1.52
CA THR A 55 -2.87 -16.84 0.38
C THR A 55 -3.84 -15.74 -0.02
N LEU A 56 -4.57 -15.18 0.93
CA LEU A 56 -5.61 -14.17 0.68
C LEU A 56 -5.02 -12.90 0.06
N LEU A 57 -3.94 -12.38 0.67
CA LEU A 57 -3.31 -11.14 0.23
C LEU A 57 -2.37 -11.36 -0.97
N GLY A 58 -1.95 -12.59 -1.23
CA GLY A 58 -0.92 -12.89 -2.22
C GLY A 58 0.46 -12.33 -1.82
N LEU A 59 0.76 -12.31 -0.52
CA LEU A 59 1.98 -11.74 0.05
C LEU A 59 2.75 -12.81 0.84
N GLU A 60 4.07 -12.68 0.84
CA GLU A 60 4.92 -13.47 1.74
C GLU A 60 4.94 -12.84 3.14
N GLY A 61 4.58 -13.65 4.15
CA GLY A 61 4.62 -13.24 5.54
C GLY A 61 6.02 -13.38 6.13
N ARG A 62 6.53 -12.33 6.77
CA ARG A 62 7.83 -12.34 7.47
C ARG A 62 7.62 -12.64 8.96
N ARG A 63 8.18 -13.76 9.41
CA ARG A 63 8.17 -14.11 10.83
C ARG A 63 9.20 -13.31 11.61
N GLN A 64 8.85 -12.98 12.84
CA GLN A 64 9.78 -12.39 13.79
C GLN A 64 9.74 -13.20 15.10
N ALA A 65 10.78 -13.10 15.91
CA ALA A 65 10.81 -13.71 17.23
C ALA A 65 9.57 -13.31 18.04
N GLY A 66 8.96 -14.29 18.70
CA GLY A 66 7.66 -14.16 19.32
C GLY A 66 6.51 -14.50 18.35
N ALA A 67 5.30 -14.63 18.86
CA ALA A 67 4.12 -15.13 18.16
C ALA A 67 3.57 -14.11 17.14
N ARG A 68 4.36 -13.75 16.11
CA ARG A 68 4.00 -12.71 15.12
C ARG A 68 4.43 -13.03 13.70
N VAL A 69 3.59 -12.63 12.74
CA VAL A 69 3.90 -12.58 11.30
C VAL A 69 3.55 -11.19 10.77
N TYR A 70 4.37 -10.67 9.88
CA TYR A 70 4.23 -9.34 9.29
C TYR A 70 4.02 -9.45 7.79
N PHE A 71 2.98 -8.81 7.27
CA PHE A 71 2.70 -8.67 5.85
C PHE A 71 2.82 -7.21 5.45
N GLN A 72 3.68 -6.92 4.46
CA GLN A 72 3.84 -5.54 3.96
C GLN A 72 2.76 -5.23 2.94
N ALA A 73 1.70 -4.55 3.35
CA ALA A 73 0.60 -4.12 2.51
C ALA A 73 0.79 -2.64 2.12
N GLY A 74 1.51 -2.38 1.03
CA GLY A 74 1.87 -1.02 0.63
C GLY A 74 2.67 -0.29 1.72
N PRO A 75 2.28 0.93 2.12
CA PRO A 75 2.98 1.70 3.17
C PRO A 75 2.67 1.22 4.59
N VAL A 76 1.68 0.36 4.77
CA VAL A 76 1.23 -0.14 6.08
C VAL A 76 1.61 -1.59 6.24
N THR A 77 2.10 -1.95 7.43
CA THR A 77 2.37 -3.34 7.79
C THR A 77 1.20 -3.92 8.55
N LEU A 78 0.61 -5.02 8.06
CA LEU A 78 -0.30 -5.85 8.83
C LEU A 78 0.53 -6.77 9.74
N GLN A 79 0.39 -6.62 11.05
CA GLN A 79 0.98 -7.49 12.05
C GLN A 79 -0.07 -8.47 12.56
N VAL A 80 0.12 -9.73 12.28
CA VAL A 80 -0.70 -10.82 12.82
C VAL A 80 -0.06 -11.30 14.12
N VAL A 81 -0.81 -11.27 15.22
CA VAL A 81 -0.33 -11.60 16.57
C VAL A 81 -1.10 -12.77 17.11
N ASP A 82 -0.42 -13.88 17.42
CA ASP A 82 -1.03 -14.98 18.13
C ASP A 82 -1.13 -14.65 19.63
N VAL A 83 -2.34 -14.70 20.15
CA VAL A 83 -2.66 -14.44 21.55
C VAL A 83 -3.13 -15.67 22.31
N ALA A 84 -3.11 -16.86 21.70
CA ALA A 84 -3.62 -18.11 22.31
C ALA A 84 -3.05 -18.38 23.71
N SER A 85 -1.78 -18.03 23.97
CA SER A 85 -1.15 -18.18 25.29
C SER A 85 -1.64 -17.17 26.34
N ARG A 86 -2.38 -16.13 25.93
CA ARG A 86 -2.82 -15.00 26.77
C ARG A 86 -4.33 -14.86 26.87
N GLY A 87 -5.07 -15.55 26.01
CA GLY A 87 -6.53 -15.50 26.00
C GLY A 87 -7.13 -15.80 24.62
N THR A 88 -8.36 -15.38 24.45
CA THR A 88 -9.12 -15.51 23.19
C THR A 88 -8.83 -14.29 22.31
N PRO A 89 -8.62 -14.45 21.00
CA PRO A 89 -8.49 -13.34 20.06
C PRO A 89 -9.73 -12.43 20.07
N HIS A 90 -9.49 -11.12 20.07
CA HIS A 90 -10.52 -10.13 19.89
C HIS A 90 -10.56 -9.71 18.42
N PRO A 91 -11.69 -9.91 17.69
CA PRO A 91 -11.78 -9.50 16.29
C PRO A 91 -11.71 -7.98 16.17
N GLY A 92 -11.23 -7.51 15.02
CA GLY A 92 -11.24 -6.09 14.70
C GLY A 92 -12.67 -5.52 14.70
N ALA A 93 -12.86 -4.33 15.27
CA ALA A 93 -14.19 -3.70 15.37
C ALA A 93 -14.76 -3.28 14.01
N LYS A 94 -13.93 -3.05 13.02
CA LYS A 94 -14.28 -2.63 11.65
C LYS A 94 -13.39 -3.31 10.63
N ALA A 95 -13.87 -3.38 9.39
CA ALA A 95 -13.12 -3.99 8.31
C ALA A 95 -11.79 -3.29 8.05
N LEU A 96 -10.78 -4.09 7.76
CA LEU A 96 -9.52 -3.62 7.20
C LEU A 96 -9.69 -3.48 5.70
N TYR A 97 -9.41 -2.30 5.16
CA TYR A 97 -9.57 -2.02 3.74
C TYR A 97 -8.24 -2.19 3.01
N PHE A 98 -8.27 -3.01 1.96
CA PHE A 98 -7.16 -3.26 1.06
C PHE A 98 -7.55 -2.84 -0.36
N THR A 99 -6.69 -2.08 -1.01
CA THR A 99 -6.82 -1.87 -2.46
C THR A 99 -6.07 -2.96 -3.21
N VAL A 100 -6.65 -3.45 -4.30
CA VAL A 100 -6.07 -4.46 -5.18
C VAL A 100 -6.28 -4.07 -6.64
N ARG A 101 -5.29 -4.34 -7.50
CA ARG A 101 -5.39 -4.07 -8.93
C ARG A 101 -6.34 -5.03 -9.63
N ASP A 102 -6.31 -6.29 -9.20
CA ASP A 102 -7.13 -7.36 -9.75
C ASP A 102 -8.07 -7.88 -8.65
N LEU A 103 -9.26 -7.27 -8.60
CA LEU A 103 -10.27 -7.60 -7.60
C LEU A 103 -10.85 -9.00 -7.83
N ASP A 104 -10.96 -9.44 -9.09
CA ASP A 104 -11.51 -10.75 -9.42
C ASP A 104 -10.56 -11.87 -8.96
N ALA A 105 -9.23 -11.69 -9.16
CA ALA A 105 -8.24 -12.62 -8.62
C ALA A 105 -8.22 -12.66 -7.09
N ALA A 106 -8.39 -11.52 -6.42
CA ALA A 106 -8.50 -11.45 -4.96
C ALA A 106 -9.77 -12.16 -4.47
N PHE A 107 -10.89 -11.97 -5.15
CA PHE A 107 -12.16 -12.63 -4.87
C PHE A 107 -12.06 -14.15 -5.00
N GLU A 108 -11.42 -14.65 -6.07
CA GLU A 108 -11.21 -16.09 -6.26
C GLU A 108 -10.33 -16.72 -5.16
N ARG A 109 -9.34 -15.98 -4.63
CA ARG A 109 -8.57 -16.45 -3.45
C ARG A 109 -9.45 -16.53 -2.21
N ALA A 110 -10.28 -15.51 -1.95
CA ALA A 110 -11.22 -15.50 -0.83
C ALA A 110 -12.26 -16.62 -0.95
N ARG A 111 -12.77 -16.88 -2.16
CA ARG A 111 -13.71 -17.96 -2.44
C ARG A 111 -13.09 -19.34 -2.16
N LYS A 112 -11.84 -19.57 -2.58
CA LYS A 112 -11.10 -20.83 -2.31
C LYS A 112 -10.82 -21.04 -0.81
N LEU A 113 -10.64 -19.95 -0.07
CA LEU A 113 -10.45 -19.99 1.38
C LEU A 113 -11.79 -20.07 2.15
N GLU A 114 -12.92 -20.05 1.45
CA GLU A 114 -14.27 -20.06 2.02
C GLU A 114 -14.50 -18.92 3.04
N CYS A 115 -13.82 -17.78 2.84
CA CYS A 115 -13.81 -16.66 3.78
C CYS A 115 -14.66 -15.46 3.33
N LEU A 116 -15.45 -15.57 2.27
CA LEU A 116 -16.36 -14.51 1.85
C LEU A 116 -17.39 -14.22 2.93
N SER A 117 -17.54 -12.95 3.31
CA SER A 117 -18.60 -12.53 4.24
C SER A 117 -19.98 -12.75 3.61
N ARG A 118 -20.89 -13.33 4.38
CA ARG A 118 -22.30 -13.52 3.98
C ARG A 118 -23.20 -12.40 4.49
N GLU A 119 -22.66 -11.51 5.29
CA GLU A 119 -23.42 -10.39 5.84
C GLU A 119 -23.75 -9.37 4.76
N SER A 120 -24.95 -8.80 4.85
CA SER A 120 -25.35 -7.65 4.05
C SER A 120 -24.59 -6.40 4.55
N VAL A 121 -23.92 -5.71 3.64
CA VAL A 121 -23.16 -4.50 3.96
C VAL A 121 -23.58 -3.38 3.02
N HIS A 122 -24.01 -2.24 3.57
CA HIS A 122 -24.53 -1.10 2.80
C HIS A 122 -25.67 -1.50 1.84
N ASP A 123 -26.67 -2.22 2.37
CA ASP A 123 -27.86 -2.69 1.66
C ASP A 123 -27.59 -3.61 0.47
N ALA A 124 -26.36 -4.10 0.32
CA ALA A 124 -25.97 -5.07 -0.70
C ALA A 124 -25.73 -6.45 -0.07
N PRO A 125 -26.17 -7.53 -0.72
CA PRO A 125 -25.97 -8.89 -0.21
C PRO A 125 -24.46 -9.21 -0.12
N GLY A 126 -24.09 -10.02 0.88
CA GLY A 126 -22.74 -10.57 1.00
C GLY A 126 -22.44 -11.67 -0.03
N GLY A 127 -21.19 -12.14 -0.04
CA GLY A 127 -20.76 -13.29 -0.83
C GLY A 127 -20.39 -12.99 -2.28
N GLY A 128 -20.40 -11.72 -2.72
CA GLY A 128 -20.08 -11.32 -4.08
C GLY A 128 -19.33 -9.99 -4.18
N ILE A 129 -18.80 -9.73 -5.37
CA ILE A 129 -18.30 -8.40 -5.74
C ILE A 129 -19.50 -7.50 -6.04
N VAL A 130 -19.53 -6.32 -5.45
CA VAL A 130 -20.62 -5.34 -5.60
C VAL A 130 -20.06 -3.97 -5.94
N VAL A 131 -20.74 -3.24 -6.82
CA VAL A 131 -20.51 -1.80 -7.02
C VAL A 131 -21.32 -1.04 -5.96
N ARG A 132 -20.62 -0.27 -5.12
CA ARG A 132 -21.24 0.50 -4.04
C ARG A 132 -21.90 1.78 -4.57
N PRO A 133 -22.85 2.38 -3.83
CA PRO A 133 -23.52 3.62 -4.28
C PRO A 133 -22.57 4.78 -4.56
N TRP A 134 -21.39 4.80 -3.93
CA TRP A 134 -20.33 5.79 -4.16
C TRP A 134 -19.31 5.40 -5.25
N GLY A 135 -19.55 4.29 -5.97
CA GLY A 135 -18.78 3.88 -7.14
C GLY A 135 -17.68 2.84 -6.89
N GLU A 136 -17.34 2.53 -5.65
CA GLU A 136 -16.35 1.49 -5.34
C GLU A 136 -16.83 0.10 -5.76
N ARG A 137 -16.00 -0.64 -6.47
CA ARG A 137 -16.17 -2.05 -6.74
C ARG A 137 -15.43 -2.85 -5.66
N SER A 138 -16.17 -3.60 -4.82
CA SER A 138 -15.59 -4.21 -3.62
C SER A 138 -16.29 -5.51 -3.21
N PHE A 139 -15.61 -6.30 -2.38
CA PHE A 139 -16.20 -7.42 -1.64
C PHE A 139 -15.71 -7.44 -0.19
N TYR A 140 -16.45 -8.13 0.67
CA TYR A 140 -16.10 -8.34 2.06
C TYR A 140 -15.77 -9.81 2.32
N ALA A 141 -14.79 -10.01 3.20
CA ALA A 141 -14.33 -11.29 3.69
C ALA A 141 -14.13 -11.23 5.21
N GLU A 142 -13.91 -12.39 5.81
CA GLU A 142 -13.70 -12.52 7.25
C GLU A 142 -12.62 -13.58 7.48
N ASP A 143 -11.66 -13.31 8.35
CA ASP A 143 -10.68 -14.32 8.72
C ASP A 143 -11.28 -15.36 9.69
N PRO A 144 -10.58 -16.48 9.97
CA PRO A 144 -11.07 -17.49 10.90
C PRO A 144 -11.31 -17.01 12.34
N TRP A 145 -10.81 -15.84 12.72
CA TRP A 145 -10.96 -15.22 14.04
C TRP A 145 -11.91 -14.02 14.02
N LYS A 146 -12.69 -13.88 12.94
CA LYS A 146 -13.73 -12.86 12.78
C LYS A 146 -13.20 -11.44 12.57
N ASN A 147 -11.96 -11.28 12.14
CA ASN A 147 -11.50 -9.98 11.69
C ASN A 147 -12.14 -9.68 10.33
N PRO A 148 -12.92 -8.59 10.21
CA PRO A 148 -13.57 -8.25 8.95
C PRO A 148 -12.57 -7.58 7.99
N LEU A 149 -12.64 -7.93 6.71
CA LEU A 149 -11.75 -7.50 5.65
C LEU A 149 -12.58 -6.97 4.48
N CYS A 150 -12.13 -5.88 3.85
CA CYS A 150 -12.73 -5.34 2.64
C CYS A 150 -11.67 -5.19 1.56
N PHE A 151 -11.97 -5.66 0.35
CA PHE A 151 -11.11 -5.51 -0.82
C PHE A 151 -11.81 -4.59 -1.82
N VAL A 152 -11.08 -3.55 -2.25
CA VAL A 152 -11.57 -2.52 -3.18
C VAL A 152 -10.68 -2.50 -4.42
N GLU A 153 -11.26 -2.40 -5.60
CA GLU A 153 -10.51 -2.24 -6.85
C GLU A 153 -9.82 -0.89 -6.90
N GLU A 154 -8.50 -0.87 -7.13
CA GLU A 154 -7.64 0.32 -7.03
C GLU A 154 -8.18 1.53 -7.83
N GLY A 155 -8.70 1.29 -9.04
CA GLY A 155 -9.24 2.34 -9.91
C GLY A 155 -10.60 2.91 -9.49
N THR A 156 -11.25 2.34 -8.47
CA THR A 156 -12.60 2.73 -8.04
C THR A 156 -12.64 3.31 -6.63
N VAL A 157 -11.49 3.44 -5.97
CA VAL A 157 -11.40 3.93 -4.59
C VAL A 157 -12.01 5.33 -4.46
N TYR A 158 -12.96 5.47 -3.54
CA TYR A 158 -13.53 6.76 -3.18
C TYR A 158 -12.60 7.50 -2.21
N ALA A 159 -12.14 8.66 -2.61
CA ALA A 159 -11.16 9.45 -1.85
C ALA A 159 -11.77 10.64 -1.07
N GLY A 160 -13.11 10.75 -1.03
CA GLY A 160 -13.82 11.85 -0.36
C GLY A 160 -14.19 12.98 -1.29
#